data_64b1f536cda7f40e9a52efa688984fbc
#
_entry.id   64b1f536cda7f40e9a52efa688984fbc
#
_cell.length_a   1.000
_cell.length_b   1.000
_cell.length_c   1.000
_cell.angle_alpha   90.00
_cell.angle_beta   90.00
_cell.angle_gamma   90.00
#
_symmetry.space_group_name_H-M   'P 1'
#
loop_
_entity.id
_entity.type
_entity.pdbx_description
1 polymer ?
#
loop_
_entity_poly.entity_id
_entity_poly.type
_entity_poly.pdbx_seq_one_letter_code
_entity_poly.pdbx_strand_id
1 'polypeptide(L)'
;MHRFFSRAGLRPALWALGFCLLASCGQRPGTRVDSIWTARYVVTMDPARRVIENGAVAISGDHIVEAGTREEIDRKYSAAQRLDRPNAILAPGLINTHTHAAMSLFRGVADDVKLQEWLEKYIFPAEAKNVDREFVRWGTRLAVLEMALSGTTTYTDMYYFEETVAEETKAAGMRGVLGETIIGFPAPDYKTVPAALAGTETFLKSYANDPLIVPAVAPHSIYTNSDETLVACRRLADRYQKPLVIHVSETKKENDDALADKARQKTPTALLDSLGVLNGWTVRMRFWRLA
;
A
#
# COMPACT_ATOMS: atom_id res chain seq x y z
N MET A 1 -7.83 14.84 110.93
CA MET A 1 -6.61 15.63 110.87
C MET A 1 -6.30 16.04 109.46
N HIS A 2 -6.44 17.27 109.17
CA HIS A 2 -6.01 18.19 108.10
C HIS A 2 -5.04 17.66 107.09
N ARG A 3 -5.24 17.90 105.72
CA ARG A 3 -4.74 19.12 105.05
C ARG A 3 -5.15 19.17 103.59
N PHE A 4 -5.53 20.35 103.16
CA PHE A 4 -5.69 20.91 101.87
C PHE A 4 -4.52 20.62 100.91
N PHE A 5 -4.80 20.40 99.61
CA PHE A 5 -3.95 20.91 98.60
C PHE A 5 -4.73 21.29 97.33
N SER A 6 -4.37 22.43 96.87
CA SER A 6 -4.75 23.33 95.79
C SER A 6 -4.82 22.72 94.39
N ARG A 7 -5.86 23.13 93.65
CA ARG A 7 -5.98 22.94 92.20
C ARG A 7 -5.06 23.91 91.52
N ALA A 8 -4.13 23.38 90.64
CA ALA A 8 -3.44 24.15 89.59
C ALA A 8 -3.97 23.72 88.26
N GLY A 9 -4.53 24.67 87.47
CA GLY A 9 -5.14 24.41 86.22
C GLY A 9 -4.10 24.23 85.11
N LEU A 10 -4.22 23.17 84.33
CA LEU A 10 -3.51 23.00 83.02
C LEU A 10 -4.42 23.46 81.91
N ARG A 11 -4.00 24.47 81.19
CA ARG A 11 -4.58 24.86 79.88
C ARG A 11 -4.13 23.90 78.80
N PRO A 12 -5.02 23.33 77.94
CA PRO A 12 -4.61 22.56 76.82
C PRO A 12 -4.17 23.52 75.68
N ALA A 13 -2.91 23.37 75.22
CA ALA A 13 -2.43 24.02 74.04
C ALA A 13 -3.01 23.29 72.81
N LEU A 14 -3.87 23.96 72.08
CA LEU A 14 -4.34 23.49 70.78
C LEU A 14 -3.19 23.59 69.75
N TRP A 15 -2.63 22.46 69.38
CA TRP A 15 -1.79 22.34 68.16
C TRP A 15 -2.70 22.22 66.94
N ALA A 16 -2.79 23.29 66.17
CA ALA A 16 -3.41 23.27 64.87
C ALA A 16 -2.43 22.61 63.90
N LEU A 17 -2.61 21.31 63.64
CA LEU A 17 -1.96 20.62 62.49
C LEU A 17 -2.60 21.16 61.22
N GLY A 18 -1.86 22.06 60.54
CA GLY A 18 -2.15 22.44 59.17
C GLY A 18 -1.94 21.28 58.21
N PHE A 19 -3.01 20.63 57.78
CA PHE A 19 -3.01 19.62 56.74
C PHE A 19 -2.83 20.36 55.39
N CYS A 20 -1.58 20.54 54.94
CA CYS A 20 -1.30 20.92 53.55
C CYS A 20 -1.74 19.79 52.64
N LEU A 21 -2.96 19.87 52.11
CA LEU A 21 -3.39 19.11 50.95
C LEU A 21 -2.54 19.55 49.77
N LEU A 22 -1.41 18.85 49.55
CA LEU A 22 -0.74 18.86 48.26
C LEU A 22 -1.75 18.23 47.27
N ALA A 23 -2.52 19.09 46.59
CA ALA A 23 -3.26 18.71 45.41
C ALA A 23 -2.20 18.30 44.35
N SER A 24 -1.81 17.03 44.39
CA SER A 24 -1.12 16.39 43.30
C SER A 24 -2.07 16.50 42.11
N CYS A 25 -1.77 17.42 41.18
CA CYS A 25 -2.36 17.45 39.86
C CYS A 25 -1.94 16.15 39.15
N GLY A 26 -2.56 15.03 39.54
CA GLY A 26 -2.44 13.77 38.86
C GLY A 26 -3.03 13.96 37.46
N GLN A 27 -2.18 14.19 36.47
CA GLN A 27 -2.60 14.05 35.08
C GLN A 27 -3.25 12.67 34.98
N ARG A 28 -4.51 12.63 34.55
CA ARG A 28 -5.18 11.36 34.25
C ARG A 28 -4.28 10.60 33.28
N PRO A 29 -3.94 9.33 33.52
CA PRO A 29 -3.13 8.58 32.60
C PRO A 29 -3.82 8.64 31.23
N GLY A 30 -3.10 9.17 30.23
CA GLY A 30 -3.60 9.25 28.85
C GLY A 30 -3.98 7.87 28.33
N THR A 31 -4.84 7.80 27.34
CA THR A 31 -5.20 6.55 26.68
C THR A 31 -3.93 5.82 26.24
N ARG A 32 -3.81 4.54 26.63
CA ARG A 32 -2.63 3.74 26.29
C ARG A 32 -2.69 3.32 24.83
N VAL A 33 -1.58 3.53 24.12
CA VAL A 33 -1.34 3.08 22.73
C VAL A 33 -0.04 2.25 22.70
N ASP A 34 0.21 1.55 21.59
CA ASP A 34 1.40 0.70 21.49
C ASP A 34 2.66 1.52 21.29
N SER A 35 2.61 2.51 20.41
CA SER A 35 3.76 3.37 20.15
C SER A 35 3.38 4.82 19.83
N ILE A 36 4.31 5.74 20.14
CA ILE A 36 4.25 7.15 19.73
C ILE A 36 5.54 7.47 18.97
N TRP A 37 5.38 7.95 17.77
CA TRP A 37 6.49 8.37 16.92
C TRP A 37 6.48 9.88 16.77
N THR A 38 7.61 10.52 17.03
CA THR A 38 7.76 11.98 16.94
C THR A 38 8.79 12.35 15.89
N ALA A 39 8.55 13.46 15.19
CA ALA A 39 9.42 13.99 14.17
C ALA A 39 9.38 15.52 14.15
N ARG A 40 10.39 16.15 13.52
CA ARG A 40 10.36 17.60 13.30
C ARG A 40 9.11 18.02 12.54
N TYR A 41 8.76 17.25 11.50
CA TYR A 41 7.54 17.46 10.72
C TYR A 41 6.79 16.16 10.55
N VAL A 42 5.48 16.18 10.78
CA VAL A 42 4.57 15.10 10.39
C VAL A 42 3.76 15.58 9.19
N VAL A 43 3.95 14.94 8.05
CA VAL A 43 3.20 15.19 6.80
C VAL A 43 2.07 14.19 6.74
N THR A 44 0.83 14.64 6.94
CA THR A 44 -0.31 13.72 7.11
C THR A 44 -0.83 13.14 5.80
N MET A 45 -0.61 13.82 4.67
CA MET A 45 -1.20 13.50 3.36
C MET A 45 -2.74 13.37 3.38
N ASP A 46 -3.38 13.89 4.41
CA ASP A 46 -4.83 13.95 4.52
C ASP A 46 -5.42 15.00 3.54
N PRO A 47 -6.76 15.06 3.36
CA PRO A 47 -7.38 16.05 2.47
C PRO A 47 -7.04 17.51 2.81
N ALA A 48 -6.75 17.80 4.09
CA ALA A 48 -6.32 19.13 4.54
C ALA A 48 -4.83 19.39 4.28
N ARG A 49 -4.06 18.37 3.83
CA ARG A 49 -2.61 18.46 3.52
C ARG A 49 -1.80 19.09 4.65
N ARG A 50 -2.11 18.71 5.88
CA ARG A 50 -1.44 19.27 7.07
C ARG A 50 0.03 18.85 7.12
N VAL A 51 0.86 19.84 7.46
CA VAL A 51 2.25 19.62 7.88
C VAL A 51 2.34 20.10 9.32
N ILE A 52 2.57 19.18 10.25
CA ILE A 52 2.56 19.44 11.69
C ILE A 52 4.01 19.56 12.14
N GLU A 53 4.41 20.76 12.52
CA GLU A 53 5.73 21.02 13.11
C GLU A 53 5.77 20.47 14.54
N ASN A 54 6.94 19.93 14.94
CA ASN A 54 7.10 19.20 16.20
C ASN A 54 5.97 18.18 16.39
N GLY A 55 5.74 17.38 15.35
CA GLY A 55 4.60 16.49 15.23
C GLY A 55 4.82 15.14 15.89
N ALA A 56 3.72 14.49 16.22
CA ALA A 56 3.68 13.13 16.75
C ALA A 56 2.51 12.34 16.17
N VAL A 57 2.68 11.01 16.13
CA VAL A 57 1.66 10.04 15.70
C VAL A 57 1.52 8.97 16.78
N ALA A 58 0.30 8.78 17.27
CA ALA A 58 -0.08 7.70 18.17
C ALA A 58 -0.57 6.50 17.36
N ILE A 59 -0.06 5.29 17.67
CA ILE A 59 -0.29 4.07 16.89
C ILE A 59 -0.74 2.96 17.85
N SER A 60 -1.80 2.24 17.46
CA SER A 60 -2.27 1.05 18.16
C SER A 60 -2.56 -0.06 17.14
N GLY A 61 -1.90 -1.21 17.33
CA GLY A 61 -1.90 -2.29 16.35
C GLY A 61 -1.35 -1.81 15.01
N ASP A 62 -2.14 -1.97 13.97
CA ASP A 62 -1.85 -1.55 12.59
C ASP A 62 -2.52 -0.22 12.18
N HIS A 63 -3.06 0.53 13.16
CA HIS A 63 -3.80 1.76 12.91
C HIS A 63 -3.13 2.98 13.52
N ILE A 64 -3.16 4.09 12.76
CA ILE A 64 -2.89 5.42 13.28
C ILE A 64 -4.12 5.88 14.05
N VAL A 65 -3.97 6.08 15.37
CA VAL A 65 -5.05 6.55 16.24
C VAL A 65 -5.24 8.05 16.10
N GLU A 66 -4.13 8.82 16.14
CA GLU A 66 -4.16 10.27 15.98
C GLU A 66 -2.80 10.80 15.51
N ALA A 67 -2.84 11.89 14.74
CA ALA A 67 -1.67 12.69 14.38
C ALA A 67 -1.92 14.14 14.79
N GLY A 68 -0.98 14.72 15.55
CA GLY A 68 -1.07 16.07 16.09
C GLY A 68 0.30 16.62 16.46
N THR A 69 0.34 17.76 17.14
CA THR A 69 1.58 18.24 17.76
C THR A 69 2.03 17.27 18.86
N ARG A 70 3.31 17.22 19.14
CA ARG A 70 3.85 16.41 20.22
C ARG A 70 3.12 16.68 21.55
N GLU A 71 2.87 17.94 21.86
CA GLU A 71 2.18 18.33 23.09
C GLU A 71 0.73 17.80 23.14
N GLU A 72 -0.02 17.86 22.05
CA GLU A 72 -1.38 17.34 21.96
C GLU A 72 -1.42 15.83 22.17
N ILE A 73 -0.52 15.10 21.50
CA ILE A 73 -0.43 13.65 21.60
C ILE A 73 0.02 13.21 22.99
N ASP A 74 1.05 13.84 23.57
CA ASP A 74 1.56 13.51 24.88
C ASP A 74 0.54 13.81 26.01
N ARG A 75 -0.36 14.75 25.81
CA ARG A 75 -1.45 15.03 26.75
C ARG A 75 -2.56 13.96 26.71
N LYS A 76 -2.80 13.36 25.54
CA LYS A 76 -3.91 12.41 25.33
C LYS A 76 -3.49 10.96 25.45
N TYR A 77 -2.24 10.64 25.10
CA TYR A 77 -1.78 9.27 24.94
C TYR A 77 -0.50 8.98 25.73
N SER A 78 -0.38 7.73 26.16
CA SER A 78 0.84 7.15 26.73
C SER A 78 1.23 5.89 25.97
N ALA A 79 2.51 5.63 25.76
CA ALA A 79 3.00 4.46 25.06
C ALA A 79 4.26 3.89 25.72
N ALA A 80 4.39 2.54 25.65
CA ALA A 80 5.59 1.85 26.09
C ALA A 80 6.76 2.03 25.11
N GLN A 81 6.46 2.11 23.83
CA GLN A 81 7.45 2.36 22.78
C GLN A 81 7.35 3.80 22.29
N ARG A 82 8.50 4.47 22.25
CA ARG A 82 8.61 5.82 21.69
C ARG A 82 9.77 5.88 20.71
N LEU A 83 9.50 6.38 19.51
CA LEU A 83 10.51 6.66 18.50
C LEU A 83 10.60 8.17 18.34
N ASP A 84 11.71 8.76 18.78
CA ASP A 84 11.96 10.20 18.68
C ASP A 84 13.00 10.47 17.57
N ARG A 85 12.62 11.28 16.59
CA ARG A 85 13.45 11.66 15.43
C ARG A 85 13.35 13.17 15.17
N PRO A 86 13.99 14.00 16.00
CA PRO A 86 13.81 15.47 15.98
C PRO A 86 14.30 16.14 14.69
N ASN A 87 15.08 15.44 13.87
CA ASN A 87 15.61 15.96 12.60
C ASN A 87 15.00 15.24 11.37
N ALA A 88 13.94 14.44 11.58
CA ALA A 88 13.29 13.69 10.50
C ALA A 88 11.94 14.29 10.09
N ILE A 89 11.47 13.84 8.94
CA ILE A 89 10.09 13.99 8.49
C ILE A 89 9.41 12.63 8.62
N LEU A 90 8.25 12.58 9.26
CA LEU A 90 7.39 11.42 9.31
C LEU A 90 6.25 11.61 8.31
N ALA A 91 6.12 10.68 7.38
CA ALA A 91 5.08 10.68 6.35
C ALA A 91 4.51 9.26 6.19
N PRO A 92 3.31 9.09 5.60
CA PRO A 92 2.86 7.79 5.13
C PRO A 92 3.87 7.15 4.19
N GLY A 93 3.94 5.81 4.19
CA GLY A 93 4.78 5.09 3.25
C GLY A 93 4.38 5.37 1.80
N LEU A 94 5.36 5.31 0.89
CA LEU A 94 5.13 5.52 -0.52
C LEU A 94 4.26 4.40 -1.11
N ILE A 95 3.50 4.74 -2.15
CA ILE A 95 2.68 3.80 -2.92
C ILE A 95 3.26 3.72 -4.33
N ASN A 96 3.76 2.56 -4.73
CA ASN A 96 4.19 2.30 -6.10
C ASN A 96 3.01 1.75 -6.91
N THR A 97 2.49 2.54 -7.82
CA THR A 97 1.26 2.20 -8.57
C THR A 97 1.51 1.42 -9.86
N HIS A 98 2.76 1.05 -10.17
CA HIS A 98 3.09 0.28 -11.37
C HIS A 98 4.35 -0.54 -11.15
N THR A 99 4.22 -1.85 -11.05
CA THR A 99 5.33 -2.79 -11.02
C THR A 99 5.05 -4.05 -11.84
N HIS A 100 6.14 -4.73 -12.16
CA HIS A 100 6.25 -6.13 -12.54
C HIS A 100 7.32 -6.71 -11.62
N ALA A 101 6.97 -6.92 -10.36
CA ALA A 101 7.91 -7.09 -9.26
C ALA A 101 8.99 -8.15 -9.53
N ALA A 102 8.58 -9.32 -10.04
CA ALA A 102 9.50 -10.41 -10.33
C ALA A 102 10.51 -10.08 -11.45
N MET A 103 10.19 -9.14 -12.35
CA MET A 103 11.09 -8.70 -13.41
C MET A 103 12.33 -7.96 -12.90
N SER A 104 12.43 -7.69 -11.61
CA SER A 104 13.67 -7.16 -11.01
C SER A 104 14.90 -8.06 -11.32
N LEU A 105 14.68 -9.36 -11.57
CA LEU A 105 15.73 -10.29 -12.01
C LEU A 105 16.13 -10.11 -13.48
N PHE A 106 15.33 -9.42 -14.30
CA PHE A 106 15.67 -9.09 -15.69
C PHE A 106 16.30 -7.70 -15.83
N ARG A 107 16.65 -7.03 -14.75
CA ARG A 107 17.27 -5.70 -14.80
C ARG A 107 18.53 -5.74 -15.67
N GLY A 108 18.62 -4.85 -16.66
CA GLY A 108 19.74 -4.74 -17.59
C GLY A 108 19.75 -5.75 -18.75
N VAL A 109 18.69 -6.54 -18.92
CA VAL A 109 18.59 -7.52 -20.03
C VAL A 109 18.58 -6.81 -21.39
N ALA A 110 17.98 -5.65 -21.51
CA ALA A 110 18.01 -4.83 -22.72
C ALA A 110 17.68 -3.38 -22.36
N ASP A 111 18.69 -2.53 -22.29
CA ASP A 111 18.54 -1.12 -22.02
C ASP A 111 18.47 -0.31 -23.33
N ASP A 112 17.84 0.88 -23.26
CA ASP A 112 17.80 1.88 -24.33
C ASP A 112 17.15 1.42 -25.66
N VAL A 113 16.24 0.45 -25.63
CA VAL A 113 15.46 0.01 -26.78
C VAL A 113 14.01 0.49 -26.70
N LYS A 114 13.32 0.54 -27.85
CA LYS A 114 11.90 0.89 -27.92
C LYS A 114 11.06 -0.20 -27.26
N LEU A 115 9.94 0.17 -26.60
CA LEU A 115 9.08 -0.76 -25.88
C LEU A 115 8.70 -2.00 -26.69
N GLN A 116 8.22 -1.83 -27.91
CA GLN A 116 7.80 -2.95 -28.77
C GLN A 116 8.96 -3.92 -29.04
N GLU A 117 10.12 -3.38 -29.38
CA GLU A 117 11.32 -4.17 -29.64
C GLU A 117 11.80 -4.87 -28.34
N TRP A 118 11.76 -4.16 -27.23
CA TRP A 118 12.10 -4.68 -25.92
C TRP A 118 11.21 -5.86 -25.53
N LEU A 119 9.88 -5.73 -25.70
CA LEU A 119 8.93 -6.80 -25.42
C LEU A 119 9.15 -8.01 -26.33
N GLU A 120 9.14 -7.81 -27.67
CA GLU A 120 9.10 -8.91 -28.64
C GLU A 120 10.42 -9.65 -28.77
N LYS A 121 11.56 -8.93 -28.72
CA LYS A 121 12.88 -9.54 -28.97
C LYS A 121 13.60 -9.99 -27.70
N TYR A 122 13.29 -9.37 -26.56
CA TYR A 122 14.06 -9.61 -25.32
C TYR A 122 13.20 -10.17 -24.21
N ILE A 123 12.12 -9.50 -23.80
CA ILE A 123 11.40 -9.84 -22.59
C ILE A 123 10.51 -11.07 -22.77
N PHE A 124 9.59 -11.09 -23.73
CA PHE A 124 8.72 -12.26 -23.93
C PHE A 124 9.50 -13.56 -24.17
N PRO A 125 10.60 -13.58 -24.97
CA PRO A 125 11.44 -14.76 -25.06
C PRO A 125 12.16 -15.13 -23.76
N ALA A 126 12.62 -14.14 -23.01
CA ALA A 126 13.27 -14.38 -21.70
C ALA A 126 12.28 -14.91 -20.67
N GLU A 127 11.07 -14.37 -20.63
CA GLU A 127 9.99 -14.83 -19.76
C GLU A 127 9.56 -16.27 -20.11
N ALA A 128 9.31 -16.54 -21.38
CA ALA A 128 8.93 -17.88 -21.85
C ALA A 128 9.95 -18.97 -21.47
N LYS A 129 11.23 -18.59 -21.34
CA LYS A 129 12.33 -19.50 -21.02
C LYS A 129 12.59 -19.65 -19.53
N ASN A 130 12.45 -18.58 -18.77
CA ASN A 130 13.01 -18.53 -17.41
C ASN A 130 11.95 -18.34 -16.32
N VAL A 131 10.74 -17.85 -16.65
CA VAL A 131 9.75 -17.52 -15.63
C VAL A 131 8.98 -18.76 -15.21
N ASP A 132 9.17 -19.10 -13.97
CA ASP A 132 8.42 -20.11 -13.22
C ASP A 132 8.12 -19.58 -11.80
N ARG A 133 7.51 -20.41 -10.96
CA ARG A 133 7.18 -20.01 -9.57
C ARG A 133 8.42 -19.65 -8.75
N GLU A 134 9.56 -20.32 -8.98
CA GLU A 134 10.80 -20.04 -8.24
C GLU A 134 11.44 -18.73 -8.68
N PHE A 135 11.45 -18.44 -9.98
CA PHE A 135 11.85 -17.14 -10.52
C PHE A 135 10.99 -16.01 -9.91
N VAL A 136 9.66 -16.18 -9.94
CA VAL A 136 8.73 -15.17 -9.40
C VAL A 136 8.95 -14.96 -7.90
N ARG A 137 9.18 -16.04 -7.14
CA ARG A 137 9.49 -15.97 -5.72
C ARG A 137 10.70 -15.08 -5.43
N TRP A 138 11.82 -15.36 -6.06
CA TRP A 138 13.06 -14.63 -5.82
C TRP A 138 13.02 -13.20 -6.35
N GLY A 139 12.42 -12.98 -7.53
CA GLY A 139 12.25 -11.66 -8.09
C GLY A 139 11.36 -10.77 -7.22
N THR A 140 10.27 -11.32 -6.72
CA THR A 140 9.38 -10.61 -5.79
C THR A 140 10.09 -10.28 -4.48
N ARG A 141 10.85 -11.22 -3.89
CA ARG A 141 11.64 -10.96 -2.67
C ARG A 141 12.62 -9.82 -2.86
N LEU A 142 13.32 -9.79 -3.99
CA LEU A 142 14.22 -8.68 -4.33
C LEU A 142 13.46 -7.36 -4.44
N ALA A 143 12.36 -7.35 -5.19
CA ALA A 143 11.55 -6.15 -5.39
C ALA A 143 10.98 -5.60 -4.07
N VAL A 144 10.39 -6.43 -3.23
CA VAL A 144 9.82 -5.98 -1.94
C VAL A 144 10.89 -5.49 -0.98
N LEU A 145 12.09 -6.09 -0.99
CA LEU A 145 13.23 -5.61 -0.21
C LEU A 145 13.64 -4.19 -0.67
N GLU A 146 13.81 -3.98 -1.98
CA GLU A 146 14.16 -2.67 -2.53
C GLU A 146 13.07 -1.63 -2.25
N MET A 147 11.80 -2.01 -2.40
CA MET A 147 10.65 -1.15 -2.08
C MET A 147 10.64 -0.78 -0.59
N ALA A 148 10.84 -1.72 0.31
CA ALA A 148 10.91 -1.45 1.75
C ALA A 148 12.06 -0.50 2.11
N LEU A 149 13.25 -0.72 1.53
CA LEU A 149 14.44 0.15 1.74
C LEU A 149 14.22 1.57 1.19
N SER A 150 13.39 1.74 0.17
CA SER A 150 13.03 3.05 -0.40
C SER A 150 11.82 3.71 0.25
N GLY A 151 11.21 3.05 1.26
CA GLY A 151 10.04 3.59 1.98
C GLY A 151 8.69 3.32 1.32
N THR A 152 8.64 2.45 0.31
CA THR A 152 7.39 1.98 -0.28
C THR A 152 6.76 0.93 0.63
N THR A 153 5.47 1.08 0.92
CA THR A 153 4.72 0.17 1.81
C THR A 153 3.54 -0.51 1.11
N THR A 154 3.19 -0.03 -0.07
CA THR A 154 2.10 -0.56 -0.90
C THR A 154 2.50 -0.49 -2.36
N TYR A 155 2.18 -1.52 -3.14
CA TYR A 155 2.44 -1.51 -4.57
C TYR A 155 1.32 -2.17 -5.37
N THR A 156 1.25 -1.81 -6.66
CA THR A 156 0.38 -2.47 -7.63
C THR A 156 1.25 -3.28 -8.57
N ASP A 157 0.94 -4.56 -8.71
CA ASP A 157 1.63 -5.49 -9.60
C ASP A 157 0.71 -6.06 -10.67
N MET A 158 1.32 -6.41 -11.77
CA MET A 158 0.73 -7.17 -12.86
C MET A 158 1.80 -8.11 -13.39
N TYR A 159 1.69 -9.40 -13.10
CA TYR A 159 2.65 -10.37 -13.60
C TYR A 159 2.04 -11.78 -13.71
N TYR A 160 2.87 -12.78 -13.85
CA TYR A 160 2.52 -14.20 -13.90
C TYR A 160 2.71 -14.84 -12.52
N PHE A 161 1.97 -15.89 -12.22
CA PHE A 161 2.02 -16.60 -10.93
C PHE A 161 1.76 -15.67 -9.75
N GLU A 162 0.76 -14.80 -9.84
CA GLU A 162 0.47 -13.77 -8.82
C GLU A 162 0.16 -14.33 -7.43
N GLU A 163 -0.23 -15.58 -7.33
CA GLU A 163 -0.31 -16.28 -6.02
C GLU A 163 1.04 -16.27 -5.30
N THR A 164 2.14 -16.52 -6.05
CA THR A 164 3.50 -16.50 -5.48
C THR A 164 3.91 -15.08 -5.11
N VAL A 165 3.55 -14.09 -5.93
CA VAL A 165 3.76 -12.67 -5.59
C VAL A 165 3.03 -12.32 -4.29
N ALA A 166 1.77 -12.75 -4.14
CA ALA A 166 0.97 -12.51 -2.95
C ALA A 166 1.57 -13.16 -1.69
N GLU A 167 2.04 -14.41 -1.79
CA GLU A 167 2.73 -15.11 -0.69
C GLU A 167 3.94 -14.32 -0.19
N GLU A 168 4.82 -13.90 -1.10
CA GLU A 168 6.05 -13.18 -0.73
C GLU A 168 5.78 -11.76 -0.25
N THR A 169 4.77 -11.09 -0.81
CA THR A 169 4.30 -9.78 -0.36
C THR A 169 3.83 -9.83 1.09
N LYS A 170 3.02 -10.84 1.42
CA LYS A 170 2.54 -11.06 2.79
C LYS A 170 3.67 -11.42 3.75
N ALA A 171 4.58 -12.29 3.32
CA ALA A 171 5.74 -12.67 4.13
C ALA A 171 6.63 -11.45 4.47
N ALA A 172 6.71 -10.48 3.57
CA ALA A 172 7.40 -9.21 3.81
C ALA A 172 6.60 -8.19 4.61
N GLY A 173 5.33 -8.44 4.91
CA GLY A 173 4.44 -7.50 5.62
C GLY A 173 4.05 -6.28 4.78
N MET A 174 4.14 -6.36 3.46
CA MET A 174 3.75 -5.29 2.55
C MET A 174 2.30 -5.44 2.09
N ARG A 175 1.73 -4.35 1.58
CA ARG A 175 0.41 -4.36 0.93
C ARG A 175 0.58 -4.42 -0.57
N GLY A 176 -0.28 -5.22 -1.25
CA GLY A 176 -0.28 -5.35 -2.71
C GLY A 176 -1.68 -5.25 -3.32
N VAL A 177 -1.79 -4.50 -4.42
CA VAL A 177 -2.89 -4.64 -5.38
C VAL A 177 -2.34 -5.49 -6.52
N LEU A 178 -2.66 -6.78 -6.53
CA LEU A 178 -1.98 -7.78 -7.33
C LEU A 178 -2.91 -8.36 -8.38
N GLY A 179 -2.50 -8.27 -9.64
CA GLY A 179 -3.30 -8.64 -10.80
C GLY A 179 -2.70 -9.75 -11.62
N GLU A 180 -3.35 -10.92 -11.65
CA GLU A 180 -2.96 -12.00 -12.55
C GLU A 180 -3.08 -11.55 -14.02
N THR A 181 -1.99 -11.68 -14.76
CA THR A 181 -1.91 -11.21 -16.14
C THR A 181 -2.76 -12.05 -17.09
N ILE A 182 -3.65 -11.38 -17.83
CA ILE A 182 -4.41 -11.99 -18.92
C ILE A 182 -3.89 -11.42 -20.24
N ILE A 183 -3.38 -12.31 -21.08
CA ILE A 183 -2.75 -11.97 -22.36
C ILE A 183 -3.22 -12.93 -23.45
N GLY A 184 -3.35 -12.45 -24.69
CA GLY A 184 -3.96 -13.16 -25.81
C GLY A 184 -3.10 -14.25 -26.48
N PHE A 185 -1.91 -14.54 -25.93
CA PHE A 185 -1.01 -15.59 -26.39
C PHE A 185 -0.50 -16.43 -25.21
N PRO A 186 0.14 -17.61 -25.45
CA PRO A 186 0.62 -18.47 -24.38
C PRO A 186 1.63 -17.77 -23.44
N ALA A 187 1.26 -17.63 -22.17
CA ALA A 187 2.08 -17.08 -21.10
C ALA A 187 2.81 -18.17 -20.30
N PRO A 188 3.78 -17.83 -19.44
CA PRO A 188 4.48 -18.80 -18.60
C PRO A 188 3.55 -19.70 -17.78
N ASP A 189 2.53 -19.14 -17.16
CA ASP A 189 1.55 -19.79 -16.29
C ASP A 189 0.32 -20.33 -17.04
N TYR A 190 -0.35 -19.51 -17.85
CA TYR A 190 -1.55 -19.88 -18.58
C TYR A 190 -1.35 -19.84 -20.09
N LYS A 191 -1.71 -20.94 -20.76
CA LYS A 191 -1.52 -21.08 -22.21
C LYS A 191 -2.68 -20.55 -23.04
N THR A 192 -3.80 -20.24 -22.41
CA THR A 192 -5.01 -19.73 -23.07
C THR A 192 -5.74 -18.70 -22.22
N VAL A 193 -6.43 -17.75 -22.86
CA VAL A 193 -7.25 -16.73 -22.17
C VAL A 193 -8.31 -17.38 -21.25
N PRO A 194 -9.06 -18.42 -21.65
CA PRO A 194 -10.00 -19.07 -20.73
C PRO A 194 -9.33 -19.65 -19.47
N ALA A 195 -8.13 -20.23 -19.60
CA ALA A 195 -7.39 -20.74 -18.45
C ALA A 195 -6.92 -19.57 -17.53
N ALA A 196 -6.42 -18.48 -18.11
CA ALA A 196 -6.03 -17.30 -17.37
C ALA A 196 -7.21 -16.67 -16.61
N LEU A 197 -8.38 -16.53 -17.25
CA LEU A 197 -9.61 -16.05 -16.60
C LEU A 197 -10.04 -16.94 -15.43
N ALA A 198 -9.97 -18.26 -15.59
CA ALA A 198 -10.32 -19.22 -14.54
C ALA A 198 -9.31 -19.19 -13.37
N GLY A 199 -8.02 -19.07 -13.67
CA GLY A 199 -6.97 -18.87 -12.67
C GLY A 199 -7.12 -17.56 -11.91
N THR A 200 -7.35 -16.48 -12.63
CA THR A 200 -7.67 -15.16 -12.03
C THR A 200 -8.89 -15.25 -11.12
N GLU A 201 -9.97 -15.91 -11.54
CA GLU A 201 -11.15 -16.09 -10.69
C GLU A 201 -10.83 -16.85 -9.39
N THR A 202 -9.96 -17.86 -9.47
CA THR A 202 -9.47 -18.59 -8.29
C THR A 202 -8.66 -17.67 -7.38
N PHE A 203 -7.76 -16.88 -7.93
CA PHE A 203 -6.97 -15.90 -7.20
C PHE A 203 -7.85 -14.87 -6.49
N LEU A 204 -8.86 -14.32 -7.18
CA LEU A 204 -9.83 -13.38 -6.59
C LEU A 204 -10.56 -13.98 -5.38
N LYS A 205 -10.93 -15.25 -5.44
CA LYS A 205 -11.60 -15.96 -4.34
C LYS A 205 -10.65 -16.22 -3.17
N SER A 206 -9.42 -16.64 -3.44
CA SER A 206 -8.43 -16.98 -2.41
C SER A 206 -8.02 -15.79 -1.55
N TYR A 207 -7.97 -14.60 -2.14
CA TYR A 207 -7.58 -13.36 -1.45
C TYR A 207 -8.74 -12.37 -1.25
N ALA A 208 -10.00 -12.84 -1.30
CA ALA A 208 -11.18 -11.98 -1.26
C ALA A 208 -11.21 -11.02 -0.07
N ASN A 209 -10.78 -11.48 1.10
CA ASN A 209 -10.81 -10.76 2.38
C ASN A 209 -9.41 -10.70 3.05
N ASP A 210 -8.35 -10.81 2.27
CA ASP A 210 -7.00 -10.74 2.82
C ASP A 210 -6.67 -9.31 3.28
N PRO A 211 -6.08 -9.12 4.47
CA PRO A 211 -5.84 -7.78 5.01
C PRO A 211 -4.70 -7.03 4.31
N LEU A 212 -3.82 -7.73 3.61
CA LEU A 212 -2.66 -7.14 2.94
C LEU A 212 -2.78 -7.15 1.41
N ILE A 213 -3.55 -8.09 0.85
CA ILE A 213 -3.65 -8.29 -0.60
C ILE A 213 -5.04 -7.91 -1.09
N VAL A 214 -5.07 -7.00 -2.05
CA VAL A 214 -6.24 -6.71 -2.87
C VAL A 214 -6.02 -7.40 -4.22
N PRO A 215 -6.67 -8.55 -4.48
CA PRO A 215 -6.51 -9.22 -5.76
C PRO A 215 -7.21 -8.44 -6.86
N ALA A 216 -6.65 -8.45 -8.06
CA ALA A 216 -7.11 -7.70 -9.22
C ALA A 216 -7.20 -8.56 -10.48
N VAL A 217 -7.93 -8.08 -11.47
CA VAL A 217 -7.97 -8.64 -12.83
C VAL A 217 -7.06 -7.80 -13.72
N ALA A 218 -6.08 -8.40 -14.36
CA ALA A 218 -5.07 -7.65 -15.08
C ALA A 218 -4.97 -8.03 -16.58
N PRO A 219 -5.91 -7.59 -17.45
CA PRO A 219 -5.66 -7.66 -18.89
C PRO A 219 -4.46 -6.78 -19.23
N HIS A 220 -3.45 -7.37 -19.89
CA HIS A 220 -2.17 -6.69 -20.10
C HIS A 220 -2.34 -5.34 -20.81
N SER A 221 -2.94 -5.33 -22.00
CA SER A 221 -3.13 -4.11 -22.82
C SER A 221 -4.14 -4.35 -23.94
N ILE A 222 -4.49 -3.31 -24.69
CA ILE A 222 -5.34 -3.40 -25.88
C ILE A 222 -4.66 -4.05 -27.09
N TYR A 223 -3.33 -4.03 -27.15
CA TYR A 223 -2.57 -4.61 -28.26
C TYR A 223 -2.23 -6.10 -28.05
N THR A 224 -2.46 -6.61 -26.85
CA THR A 224 -2.26 -8.02 -26.52
C THR A 224 -3.55 -8.79 -26.28
N ASN A 225 -4.70 -8.12 -26.25
CA ASN A 225 -5.99 -8.72 -26.00
C ASN A 225 -7.05 -8.31 -27.01
N SER A 226 -7.99 -9.20 -27.31
CA SER A 226 -9.19 -8.87 -28.07
C SER A 226 -10.18 -8.05 -27.23
N ASP A 227 -11.12 -7.38 -27.91
CA ASP A 227 -12.16 -6.60 -27.25
C ASP A 227 -13.06 -7.49 -26.36
N GLU A 228 -13.34 -8.73 -26.81
CA GLU A 228 -14.10 -9.73 -26.04
C GLU A 228 -13.38 -10.11 -24.75
N THR A 229 -12.04 -10.27 -24.80
CA THR A 229 -11.22 -10.56 -23.62
C THR A 229 -11.26 -9.40 -22.64
N LEU A 230 -11.10 -8.15 -23.11
CA LEU A 230 -11.16 -6.95 -22.28
C LEU A 230 -12.50 -6.81 -21.57
N VAL A 231 -13.61 -7.05 -22.30
CA VAL A 231 -14.97 -7.04 -21.72
C VAL A 231 -15.17 -8.19 -20.72
N ALA A 232 -14.63 -9.39 -21.00
CA ALA A 232 -14.69 -10.50 -20.08
C ALA A 232 -13.93 -10.21 -18.76
N CYS A 233 -12.74 -9.59 -18.86
CA CYS A 233 -11.98 -9.14 -17.69
C CYS A 233 -12.76 -8.12 -16.85
N ARG A 234 -13.41 -7.13 -17.50
CA ARG A 234 -14.24 -6.14 -16.78
C ARG A 234 -15.39 -6.82 -16.05
N ARG A 235 -16.11 -7.73 -16.71
CA ARG A 235 -17.21 -8.49 -16.10
C ARG A 235 -16.73 -9.34 -14.91
N LEU A 236 -15.54 -9.93 -15.01
CA LEU A 236 -14.95 -10.69 -13.91
C LEU A 236 -14.65 -9.79 -12.72
N ALA A 237 -14.00 -8.64 -12.95
CA ALA A 237 -13.68 -7.66 -11.92
C ALA A 237 -14.95 -7.11 -11.23
N ASP A 238 -16.01 -6.80 -12.00
CA ASP A 238 -17.28 -6.32 -11.48
C ASP A 238 -17.98 -7.37 -10.63
N ARG A 239 -18.01 -8.64 -11.07
CA ARG A 239 -18.60 -9.75 -10.33
C ARG A 239 -18.04 -9.89 -8.94
N TYR A 240 -16.72 -9.73 -8.80
CA TYR A 240 -16.02 -9.85 -7.53
C TYR A 240 -15.79 -8.52 -6.82
N GLN A 241 -16.24 -7.39 -7.39
CA GLN A 241 -16.01 -6.04 -6.87
C GLN A 241 -14.52 -5.78 -6.59
N LYS A 242 -13.67 -6.16 -7.55
CA LYS A 242 -12.22 -6.01 -7.45
C LYS A 242 -11.71 -5.08 -8.56
N PRO A 243 -10.53 -4.46 -8.36
CA PRO A 243 -9.96 -3.57 -9.37
C PRO A 243 -9.59 -4.32 -10.64
N LEU A 244 -9.60 -3.58 -11.75
CA LEU A 244 -8.99 -3.97 -13.02
C LEU A 244 -7.73 -3.13 -13.22
N VAL A 245 -6.63 -3.79 -13.55
CA VAL A 245 -5.31 -3.18 -13.79
C VAL A 245 -4.94 -3.38 -15.25
N ILE A 246 -4.51 -2.34 -15.95
CA ILE A 246 -4.23 -2.42 -17.40
C ILE A 246 -3.23 -1.37 -17.83
N HIS A 247 -2.33 -1.72 -18.78
CA HIS A 247 -1.49 -0.76 -19.47
C HIS A 247 -2.29 -0.01 -20.55
N VAL A 248 -2.20 1.32 -20.56
CA VAL A 248 -2.99 2.18 -21.44
C VAL A 248 -2.18 3.35 -21.95
N SER A 249 -2.10 3.53 -23.26
CA SER A 249 -1.44 4.67 -23.90
C SER A 249 0.01 4.83 -23.44
N GLU A 250 0.76 3.72 -23.40
CA GLU A 250 2.14 3.69 -22.93
C GLU A 250 3.08 4.41 -23.89
N THR A 251 2.82 4.33 -25.20
CA THR A 251 3.67 4.90 -26.24
C THR A 251 2.86 5.64 -27.28
N LYS A 252 3.54 6.55 -28.01
CA LYS A 252 2.94 7.17 -29.21
C LYS A 252 2.55 6.11 -30.24
N LYS A 253 3.39 5.07 -30.41
CA LYS A 253 3.13 3.99 -31.38
C LYS A 253 1.81 3.25 -31.04
N GLU A 254 1.55 2.90 -29.80
CA GLU A 254 0.29 2.28 -29.39
C GLU A 254 -0.92 3.14 -29.78
N ASN A 255 -0.83 4.46 -29.53
CA ASN A 255 -1.91 5.38 -29.87
C ASN A 255 -2.10 5.50 -31.40
N ASP A 256 -1.00 5.60 -32.15
CA ASP A 256 -1.03 5.70 -33.62
C ASP A 256 -1.60 4.40 -34.24
N ASP A 257 -1.16 3.23 -33.76
CA ASP A 257 -1.63 1.92 -34.23
C ASP A 257 -3.12 1.72 -33.91
N ALA A 258 -3.57 2.11 -32.73
CA ALA A 258 -4.98 2.01 -32.33
C ALA A 258 -5.90 2.90 -33.17
N LEU A 259 -5.43 4.09 -33.56
CA LEU A 259 -6.14 4.99 -34.46
C LEU A 259 -6.14 4.48 -35.92
N ALA A 260 -5.06 3.84 -36.36
CA ALA A 260 -4.92 3.27 -37.70
C ALA A 260 -5.68 1.95 -37.88
N ASP A 261 -6.01 1.26 -36.80
CA ASP A 261 -6.80 0.03 -36.79
C ASP A 261 -8.21 0.31 -37.32
N LYS A 262 -8.51 -0.23 -38.53
CA LYS A 262 -9.78 0.02 -39.24
C LYS A 262 -11.01 -0.46 -38.45
N ALA A 263 -10.83 -1.44 -37.57
CA ALA A 263 -11.93 -1.97 -36.77
C ALA A 263 -12.21 -1.10 -35.51
N ARG A 264 -11.19 -0.46 -34.98
CA ARG A 264 -11.28 0.28 -33.70
C ARG A 264 -11.33 1.81 -33.92
N GLN A 265 -10.39 2.36 -34.70
CA GLN A 265 -10.27 3.80 -35.00
C GLN A 265 -10.45 4.73 -33.81
N LYS A 266 -9.89 4.31 -32.66
CA LYS A 266 -10.01 5.00 -31.36
C LYS A 266 -8.66 5.02 -30.67
N THR A 267 -8.41 6.05 -29.85
CA THR A 267 -7.29 5.99 -28.93
C THR A 267 -7.48 4.84 -27.92
N PRO A 268 -6.42 4.29 -27.30
CA PRO A 268 -6.55 3.20 -26.33
C PRO A 268 -7.56 3.52 -25.23
N THR A 269 -7.51 4.73 -24.69
CA THR A 269 -8.46 5.16 -23.64
C THR A 269 -9.89 5.24 -24.16
N ALA A 270 -10.12 5.80 -25.35
CA ALA A 270 -11.45 5.90 -25.94
C ALA A 270 -12.04 4.53 -26.32
N LEU A 271 -11.17 3.59 -26.74
CA LEU A 271 -11.57 2.21 -26.98
C LEU A 271 -12.07 1.55 -25.68
N LEU A 272 -11.25 1.57 -24.63
CA LEU A 272 -11.60 0.98 -23.33
C LEU A 272 -12.87 1.59 -22.72
N ASP A 273 -13.04 2.90 -22.89
CA ASP A 273 -14.26 3.60 -22.46
C ASP A 273 -15.48 3.09 -23.24
N SER A 274 -15.39 3.01 -24.56
CA SER A 274 -16.48 2.52 -25.42
C SER A 274 -16.84 1.05 -25.18
N LEU A 275 -15.90 0.25 -24.67
CA LEU A 275 -16.12 -1.14 -24.25
C LEU A 275 -16.66 -1.25 -22.82
N GLY A 276 -16.78 -0.14 -22.09
CA GLY A 276 -17.19 -0.11 -20.68
C GLY A 276 -16.13 -0.65 -19.72
N VAL A 277 -14.85 -0.73 -20.15
CA VAL A 277 -13.77 -1.27 -19.33
C VAL A 277 -13.28 -0.27 -18.29
N LEU A 278 -13.42 1.03 -18.54
CA LEU A 278 -12.94 2.11 -17.67
C LEU A 278 -13.91 2.52 -16.56
N ASN A 279 -15.03 1.83 -16.40
CA ASN A 279 -15.95 2.10 -15.30
C ASN A 279 -15.38 1.57 -13.97
N GLY A 280 -15.88 2.08 -12.86
CA GLY A 280 -15.55 1.60 -11.51
C GLY A 280 -14.06 1.66 -11.16
N TRP A 281 -13.57 0.62 -10.52
CA TRP A 281 -12.19 0.51 -10.07
C TRP A 281 -11.25 0.06 -11.20
N THR A 282 -10.72 1.01 -11.94
CA THR A 282 -9.70 0.74 -12.96
C THR A 282 -8.41 1.47 -12.63
N VAL A 283 -7.32 0.72 -12.43
CA VAL A 283 -5.96 1.23 -12.28
C VAL A 283 -5.30 1.24 -13.67
N ARG A 284 -5.01 2.42 -14.17
CA ARG A 284 -4.33 2.62 -15.46
C ARG A 284 -2.84 2.77 -15.25
N MET A 285 -2.07 1.80 -15.67
CA MET A 285 -0.62 1.86 -15.66
C MET A 285 -0.13 2.62 -16.91
N ARG A 286 0.62 3.70 -16.71
CA ARG A 286 1.18 4.52 -17.80
C ARG A 286 2.66 4.71 -17.59
N PHE A 287 3.43 4.49 -18.65
CA PHE A 287 4.77 5.05 -18.79
C PHE A 287 4.67 6.39 -19.49
N TRP A 288 4.64 7.50 -18.76
CA TRP A 288 4.81 8.81 -19.37
C TRP A 288 6.30 9.16 -19.37
N ARG A 289 6.92 9.11 -20.54
CA ARG A 289 8.03 10.02 -20.79
C ARG A 289 7.40 11.35 -21.19
N LEU A 290 7.52 12.36 -20.33
CA LEU A 290 7.41 13.75 -20.77
C LEU A 290 8.53 13.95 -21.78
N ALA A 291 8.19 14.09 -23.06
CA ALA A 291 9.10 14.53 -24.09
C ALA A 291 9.32 16.04 -23.96
#